data_040bbf516df2044f8fe41abb51aff752
#
_entry.id   040bbf516df2044f8fe41abb51aff752
#
_cell.length_a   1.000
_cell.length_b   1.000
_cell.length_c   1.000
_cell.angle_alpha   90.00
_cell.angle_beta   90.00
_cell.angle_gamma   90.00
#
_symmetry.space_group_name_H-M   'P 1'
#
loop_
_entity.id
_entity.type
_entity.pdbx_description
1 polymer ?
#
loop_
_entity_poly.entity_id
_entity_poly.type
_entity_poly.pdbx_seq_one_letter_code
_entity_poly.pdbx_strand_id
1 'polypeptide(L)'
;MNHSNTVILGGGMVAGYAAKQLVELGLPKGELAILSADNAVPYERPPLSKSFLAGKDSEDSIKINPDDFYKEQGIDLRLECRVASVDLKRKRLILEGGDEFGFQKLIIATGARPRNLNIPGSKLQNLFYLRTLNDSKAIRNAAEKAKHAVVIGGGFIGMEVTAVLAQKG
;
A
#
# COMPACT_ATOMS: atom_id res chain seq x y z
N MET A 1 -19.30 13.86 12.98
CA MET A 1 -19.00 13.67 11.55
C MET A 1 -17.50 13.72 11.39
N ASN A 2 -16.90 12.67 10.87
CA ASN A 2 -15.46 12.63 10.65
C ASN A 2 -15.06 13.65 9.57
N HIS A 3 -14.06 14.49 9.85
CA HIS A 3 -13.62 15.57 8.95
C HIS A 3 -12.15 15.90 9.20
N SER A 4 -11.43 16.24 8.14
CA SER A 4 -10.09 16.81 8.21
C SER A 4 -9.93 17.91 7.16
N ASN A 5 -9.05 18.87 7.39
CA ASN A 5 -8.78 19.93 6.41
C ASN A 5 -8.17 19.34 5.13
N THR A 6 -7.14 18.54 5.29
CA THR A 6 -6.48 17.84 4.19
C THR A 6 -6.66 16.34 4.33
N VAL A 7 -7.10 15.67 3.27
CA VAL A 7 -7.26 14.21 3.23
C VAL A 7 -6.41 13.64 2.10
N ILE A 8 -5.65 12.60 2.41
CA ILE A 8 -4.96 11.77 1.42
C ILE A 8 -5.76 10.48 1.27
N LEU A 9 -6.28 10.23 0.08
CA LEU A 9 -6.96 8.98 -0.28
C LEU A 9 -5.96 7.99 -0.86
N GLY A 10 -5.64 6.97 -0.09
CA GLY A 10 -4.64 5.95 -0.37
C GLY A 10 -3.50 5.94 0.65
N GLY A 11 -2.96 4.75 0.97
CA GLY A 11 -1.90 4.53 1.97
C GLY A 11 -0.57 4.04 1.37
N GLY A 12 -0.31 4.33 0.09
CA GLY A 12 0.94 3.92 -0.57
C GLY A 12 2.09 4.91 -0.37
N MET A 13 3.17 4.74 -1.15
CA MET A 13 4.37 5.56 -1.09
C MET A 13 4.06 7.06 -1.16
N VAL A 14 3.19 7.48 -2.10
CA VAL A 14 2.81 8.89 -2.25
C VAL A 14 2.19 9.44 -0.96
N ALA A 15 1.36 8.67 -0.27
CA ALA A 15 0.74 9.10 0.97
C ALA A 15 1.78 9.29 2.09
N GLY A 16 2.74 8.36 2.23
CA GLY A 16 3.81 8.45 3.22
C GLY A 16 4.70 9.67 3.01
N TYR A 17 5.17 9.88 1.79
CA TYR A 17 6.01 11.04 1.45
C TYR A 17 5.24 12.36 1.49
N ALA A 18 3.99 12.39 1.02
CA ALA A 18 3.17 13.59 1.09
C ALA A 18 2.88 13.99 2.54
N ALA A 19 2.61 13.03 3.42
CA ALA A 19 2.41 13.31 4.84
C ALA A 19 3.65 13.91 5.47
N LYS A 20 4.83 13.33 5.22
CA LYS A 20 6.12 13.86 5.69
C LYS A 20 6.34 15.28 5.19
N GLN A 21 6.19 15.51 3.90
CA GLN A 21 6.40 16.82 3.28
C GLN A 21 5.42 17.88 3.80
N LEU A 22 4.14 17.52 3.99
CA LEU A 22 3.14 18.46 4.54
C LEU A 22 3.48 18.87 5.97
N VAL A 23 3.96 17.94 6.80
CA VAL A 23 4.44 18.24 8.16
C VAL A 23 5.65 19.16 8.12
N GLU A 24 6.65 18.87 7.27
CA GLU A 24 7.84 19.71 7.08
C GLU A 24 7.51 21.14 6.61
N LEU A 25 6.44 21.28 5.82
CA LEU A 25 5.91 22.59 5.38
C LEU A 25 5.03 23.29 6.42
N GLY A 26 4.92 22.74 7.62
CA GLY A 26 4.22 23.37 8.74
C GLY A 26 2.71 23.15 8.75
N LEU A 27 2.20 22.05 8.16
CA LEU A 27 0.78 21.72 8.29
C LEU A 27 0.44 21.51 9.78
N PRO A 28 -0.57 22.20 10.33
CA PRO A 28 -0.92 22.09 11.75
C PRO A 28 -1.33 20.66 12.11
N LYS A 29 -0.96 20.23 13.34
CA LYS A 29 -1.36 18.91 13.87
C LYS A 29 -2.88 18.80 13.90
N GLY A 30 -3.37 17.60 13.52
CA GLY A 30 -4.80 17.30 13.46
C GLY A 30 -5.49 17.72 12.16
N GLU A 31 -4.79 18.39 11.24
CA GLU A 31 -5.38 18.82 9.96
C GLU A 31 -5.19 17.83 8.81
N LEU A 32 -4.50 16.72 9.03
CA LEU A 32 -4.27 15.69 8.03
C LEU A 32 -4.93 14.37 8.41
N ALA A 33 -5.66 13.79 7.47
CA ALA A 33 -6.10 12.39 7.54
C ALA A 33 -5.58 11.61 6.33
N ILE A 34 -5.30 10.32 6.54
CA ILE A 34 -4.94 9.36 5.50
C ILE A 34 -5.91 8.19 5.57
N LEU A 35 -6.67 7.95 4.50
CA LEU A 35 -7.58 6.81 4.41
C LEU A 35 -6.97 5.75 3.49
N SER A 36 -6.58 4.63 4.07
CA SER A 36 -5.87 3.53 3.42
C SER A 36 -6.69 2.25 3.40
N ALA A 37 -6.82 1.63 2.23
CA ALA A 37 -7.39 0.28 2.13
C ALA A 37 -6.39 -0.84 2.53
N ASP A 38 -5.11 -0.51 2.72
CA ASP A 38 -4.07 -1.42 3.19
C ASP A 38 -4.13 -1.55 4.72
N ASN A 39 -3.62 -2.64 5.27
CA ASN A 39 -3.54 -2.91 6.71
C ASN A 39 -2.19 -2.52 7.32
N ALA A 40 -1.31 -1.92 6.54
CA ALA A 40 0.00 -1.45 6.97
C ALA A 40 0.14 0.07 6.78
N VAL A 41 0.95 0.70 7.62
CA VAL A 41 1.37 2.11 7.41
C VAL A 41 2.07 2.25 6.06
N PRO A 42 2.15 3.44 5.46
CA PRO A 42 2.82 3.64 4.19
C PRO A 42 4.27 3.12 4.17
N TYR A 43 4.60 2.29 3.20
CA TYR A 43 5.89 1.60 3.05
C TYR A 43 6.41 1.70 1.61
N GLU A 44 7.73 1.46 1.45
CA GLU A 44 8.42 1.40 0.18
C GLU A 44 8.00 0.14 -0.60
N ARG A 45 7.61 0.31 -1.87
CA ARG A 45 7.20 -0.82 -2.73
C ARG A 45 8.38 -1.51 -3.43
N PRO A 46 9.45 -0.81 -3.84
CA PRO A 46 10.57 -1.47 -4.52
C PRO A 46 11.20 -2.64 -3.78
N PRO A 47 11.31 -2.65 -2.44
CA PRO A 47 11.84 -3.80 -1.70
C PRO A 47 11.00 -5.07 -1.82
N LEU A 48 9.69 -4.96 -2.12
CA LEU A 48 8.76 -6.09 -2.16
C LEU A 48 9.10 -7.13 -3.22
N SER A 49 9.79 -6.76 -4.29
CA SER A 49 10.29 -7.66 -5.33
C SER A 49 11.79 -7.97 -5.20
N LYS A 50 12.47 -7.38 -4.21
CA LYS A 50 13.93 -7.41 -4.00
C LYS A 50 14.30 -7.91 -2.61
N SER A 51 14.86 -7.02 -1.81
CA SER A 51 15.45 -7.31 -0.49
C SER A 51 14.42 -7.81 0.52
N PHE A 52 13.20 -7.27 0.51
CA PHE A 52 12.13 -7.77 1.36
C PHE A 52 11.68 -9.19 0.96
N LEU A 53 11.50 -9.45 -0.34
CA LEU A 53 11.17 -10.78 -0.85
C LEU A 53 12.30 -11.79 -0.53
N ALA A 54 13.55 -11.36 -0.61
CA ALA A 54 14.71 -12.16 -0.28
C ALA A 54 14.84 -12.45 1.23
N GLY A 55 14.05 -11.78 2.08
CA GLY A 55 14.13 -11.91 3.54
C GLY A 55 15.28 -11.11 4.19
N LYS A 56 15.88 -10.17 3.45
CA LYS A 56 16.98 -9.31 3.92
C LYS A 56 16.48 -8.05 4.64
N ASP A 57 15.29 -7.57 4.29
CA ASP A 57 14.64 -6.44 4.93
C ASP A 57 13.53 -6.91 5.87
N SER A 58 13.34 -6.18 6.96
CA SER A 58 12.19 -6.29 7.86
C SER A 58 11.05 -5.39 7.40
N GLU A 59 9.86 -5.57 7.97
CA GLU A 59 8.72 -4.66 7.71
C GLU A 59 9.03 -3.24 8.17
N ASP A 60 9.70 -3.10 9.32
CA ASP A 60 10.05 -1.78 9.85
C ASP A 60 11.07 -1.04 8.98
N SER A 61 12.02 -1.77 8.39
CA SER A 61 13.06 -1.14 7.55
C SER A 61 12.54 -0.58 6.23
N ILE A 62 11.35 -1.01 5.79
CA ILE A 62 10.74 -0.51 4.55
C ILE A 62 9.63 0.53 4.79
N LYS A 63 9.32 0.87 6.03
CA LYS A 63 8.38 1.95 6.34
C LYS A 63 8.95 3.30 5.89
N ILE A 64 8.11 4.14 5.28
CA ILE A 64 8.50 5.50 4.86
C ILE A 64 8.65 6.42 6.07
N ASN A 65 7.71 6.29 7.01
CA ASN A 65 7.78 6.95 8.30
C ASN A 65 7.56 5.89 9.39
N PRO A 66 8.20 6.02 10.56
CA PRO A 66 7.95 5.11 11.68
C PRO A 66 6.50 5.21 12.17
N ASP A 67 6.02 4.19 12.86
CA ASP A 67 4.63 4.12 13.33
C ASP A 67 4.24 5.31 14.21
N ASP A 68 5.16 5.76 15.07
CA ASP A 68 4.94 6.88 15.98
C ASP A 68 4.77 8.21 15.27
N PHE A 69 5.34 8.37 14.07
CA PHE A 69 5.27 9.61 13.28
C PHE A 69 3.83 10.11 13.13
N TYR A 70 2.91 9.22 12.77
CA TYR A 70 1.51 9.61 12.49
C TYR A 70 0.83 10.13 13.76
N LYS A 71 1.04 9.44 14.88
CA LYS A 71 0.49 9.83 16.18
C LYS A 71 1.12 11.13 16.70
N GLU A 72 2.44 11.25 16.64
CA GLU A 72 3.17 12.43 17.11
C GLU A 72 2.84 13.68 16.31
N GLN A 73 2.58 13.52 15.01
CA GLN A 73 2.16 14.62 14.14
C GLN A 73 0.64 14.86 14.14
N GLY A 74 -0.12 14.08 14.92
CA GLY A 74 -1.58 14.21 14.99
C GLY A 74 -2.29 13.86 13.69
N ILE A 75 -1.72 12.95 12.89
CA ILE A 75 -2.30 12.49 11.62
C ILE A 75 -3.34 11.40 11.90
N ASP A 76 -4.57 11.59 11.44
CA ASP A 76 -5.62 10.55 11.49
C ASP A 76 -5.35 9.51 10.39
N LEU A 77 -4.52 8.51 10.70
CA LEU A 77 -4.23 7.39 9.80
C LEU A 77 -5.23 6.26 10.01
N ARG A 78 -6.09 6.05 9.03
CA ARG A 78 -7.10 4.98 9.02
C ARG A 78 -6.70 3.88 8.06
N LEU A 79 -6.24 2.78 8.61
CA LEU A 79 -5.94 1.55 7.88
C LEU A 79 -7.22 0.74 7.67
N GLU A 80 -7.19 -0.19 6.70
CA GLU A 80 -8.34 -1.03 6.32
C GLU A 80 -9.62 -0.21 6.01
N CYS A 81 -9.42 1.06 5.69
CA CYS A 81 -10.49 2.01 5.41
C CYS A 81 -10.68 2.17 3.90
N ARG A 82 -11.68 1.49 3.34
CA ARG A 82 -12.00 1.56 1.92
C ARG A 82 -13.00 2.67 1.64
N VAL A 83 -12.68 3.48 0.64
CA VAL A 83 -13.56 4.50 0.11
C VAL A 83 -14.25 3.97 -1.13
N ALA A 84 -15.57 3.94 -1.10
CA ALA A 84 -16.42 3.46 -2.19
C ALA A 84 -16.59 4.53 -3.28
N SER A 85 -16.74 5.80 -2.89
CA SER A 85 -16.93 6.91 -3.83
C SER A 85 -16.50 8.26 -3.25
N VAL A 86 -16.35 9.25 -4.14
CA VAL A 86 -15.96 10.62 -3.80
C VAL A 86 -17.02 11.57 -4.32
N ASP A 87 -17.67 12.33 -3.43
CA ASP A 87 -18.55 13.45 -3.78
C ASP A 87 -17.76 14.77 -3.69
N LEU A 88 -17.27 15.23 -4.83
CA LEU A 88 -16.48 16.46 -4.90
C LEU A 88 -17.32 17.71 -4.63
N LYS A 89 -18.62 17.70 -4.94
CA LYS A 89 -19.50 18.86 -4.72
C LYS A 89 -19.74 19.09 -3.24
N ARG A 90 -19.98 17.99 -2.50
CA ARG A 90 -20.19 18.04 -1.04
C ARG A 90 -18.87 17.95 -0.27
N LYS A 91 -17.75 17.71 -0.95
CA LYS A 91 -16.42 17.45 -0.34
C LYS A 91 -16.48 16.31 0.68
N ARG A 92 -16.98 15.14 0.24
CA ARG A 92 -17.17 13.94 1.05
C ARG A 92 -16.56 12.72 0.39
N LEU A 93 -15.95 11.88 1.20
CA LEU A 93 -15.62 10.50 0.87
C LEU A 93 -16.68 9.61 1.49
N ILE A 94 -17.24 8.70 0.70
CA ILE A 94 -18.21 7.69 1.16
C ILE A 94 -17.43 6.39 1.37
N LEU A 95 -17.40 5.88 2.60
CA LEU A 95 -16.73 4.65 2.97
C LEU A 95 -17.58 3.43 2.58
N GLU A 96 -16.97 2.24 2.43
CA GLU A 96 -17.71 1.01 2.10
C GLU A 96 -18.80 0.67 3.14
N GLY A 97 -18.65 1.07 4.39
CA GLY A 97 -19.66 0.92 5.44
C GLY A 97 -20.82 1.92 5.41
N GLY A 98 -20.83 2.86 4.44
CA GLY A 98 -21.83 3.93 4.35
C GLY A 98 -21.50 5.18 5.17
N ASP A 99 -20.48 5.16 6.01
CA ASP A 99 -20.00 6.34 6.73
C ASP A 99 -19.42 7.38 5.77
N GLU A 100 -19.50 8.65 6.18
CA GLU A 100 -18.95 9.77 5.43
C GLU A 100 -17.74 10.38 6.13
N PHE A 101 -16.76 10.80 5.33
CA PHE A 101 -15.58 11.56 5.79
C PHE A 101 -15.45 12.86 5.00
N GLY A 102 -15.49 14.02 5.68
CA GLY A 102 -15.40 15.33 5.07
C GLY A 102 -13.97 15.79 4.83
N PHE A 103 -13.77 16.64 3.81
CA PHE A 103 -12.47 17.26 3.53
C PHE A 103 -12.64 18.68 2.99
N GLN A 104 -11.60 19.50 3.10
CA GLN A 104 -11.49 20.76 2.35
C GLN A 104 -10.57 20.59 1.14
N LYS A 105 -9.44 19.87 1.31
CA LYS A 105 -8.47 19.53 0.28
C LYS A 105 -8.35 18.03 0.19
N LEU A 106 -8.32 17.48 -1.04
CA LEU A 106 -8.19 16.04 -1.28
C LEU A 106 -6.98 15.78 -2.17
N ILE A 107 -6.08 14.92 -1.71
CA ILE A 107 -5.00 14.35 -2.49
C ILE A 107 -5.38 12.92 -2.85
N ILE A 108 -5.51 12.60 -4.14
CA ILE A 108 -5.83 11.26 -4.62
C ILE A 108 -4.52 10.52 -4.89
N ALA A 109 -4.22 9.53 -4.05
CA ALA A 109 -3.00 8.74 -4.06
C ALA A 109 -3.30 7.22 -4.06
N THR A 110 -4.36 6.81 -4.75
CA THR A 110 -4.87 5.43 -4.75
C THR A 110 -3.96 4.41 -5.44
N GLY A 111 -2.98 4.87 -6.21
CA GLY A 111 -2.03 4.03 -6.90
C GLY A 111 -2.67 3.18 -8.00
N ALA A 112 -2.26 1.91 -8.10
CA ALA A 112 -2.74 0.95 -9.10
C ALA A 112 -2.87 -0.44 -8.48
N ARG A 113 -3.60 -1.31 -9.14
CA ARG A 113 -3.71 -2.74 -8.83
C ARG A 113 -3.19 -3.59 -9.99
N PRO A 114 -2.68 -4.80 -9.72
CA PRO A 114 -2.31 -5.72 -10.78
C PRO A 114 -3.50 -6.02 -11.68
N ARG A 115 -3.24 -6.20 -12.97
CA ARG A 115 -4.24 -6.72 -13.89
C ARG A 115 -4.30 -8.23 -13.72
N ASN A 116 -5.45 -8.73 -13.30
CA ASN A 116 -5.67 -10.17 -13.18
C ASN A 116 -5.70 -10.82 -14.57
N LEU A 117 -5.07 -11.98 -14.69
CA LEU A 117 -5.18 -12.81 -15.88
C LEU A 117 -6.57 -13.44 -15.94
N ASN A 118 -7.22 -13.39 -17.11
CA ASN A 118 -8.50 -14.02 -17.34
C ASN A 118 -8.30 -15.22 -18.32
N ILE A 119 -7.62 -16.25 -17.84
CA ILE A 119 -7.29 -17.47 -18.59
C ILE A 119 -7.63 -18.69 -17.73
N PRO A 120 -7.79 -19.90 -18.34
CA PRO A 120 -7.91 -21.13 -17.58
C PRO A 120 -6.77 -21.28 -16.56
N GLY A 121 -7.09 -21.66 -15.33
CA GLY A 121 -6.11 -21.76 -14.25
C GLY A 121 -5.84 -20.47 -13.45
N SER A 122 -6.39 -19.33 -13.83
CA SER A 122 -6.17 -18.05 -13.13
C SER A 122 -6.73 -17.99 -11.70
N LYS A 123 -7.47 -19.01 -11.27
CA LYS A 123 -8.02 -19.16 -9.91
C LYS A 123 -7.33 -20.24 -9.07
N LEU A 124 -6.21 -20.79 -9.53
CA LEU A 124 -5.44 -21.77 -8.77
C LEU A 124 -4.87 -21.13 -7.49
N GLN A 125 -4.80 -21.92 -6.42
CA GLN A 125 -4.38 -21.43 -5.09
C GLN A 125 -2.92 -20.99 -5.02
N ASN A 126 -2.06 -21.51 -5.89
CA ASN A 126 -0.63 -21.20 -5.94
C ASN A 126 -0.27 -20.17 -7.03
N LEU A 127 -1.24 -19.37 -7.45
CA LEU A 127 -1.04 -18.24 -8.34
C LEU A 127 -1.03 -16.94 -7.51
N PHE A 128 0.04 -16.17 -7.62
CA PHE A 128 0.26 -14.96 -6.87
C PHE A 128 0.41 -13.75 -7.80
N TYR A 129 -0.03 -12.61 -7.33
CA TYR A 129 0.25 -11.30 -7.90
C TYR A 129 1.08 -10.52 -6.88
N LEU A 130 1.99 -9.68 -7.34
CA LEU A 130 2.81 -8.87 -6.44
C LEU A 130 2.44 -7.39 -6.53
N ARG A 131 1.90 -6.86 -5.44
CA ARG A 131 1.60 -5.44 -5.29
C ARG A 131 1.76 -4.96 -3.86
N THR A 132 1.28 -5.73 -2.88
CA THR A 132 1.22 -5.35 -1.47
C THR A 132 2.29 -6.08 -0.65
N LEU A 133 2.49 -5.61 0.58
CA LEU A 133 3.34 -6.27 1.57
C LEU A 133 2.89 -7.73 1.79
N ASN A 134 1.58 -7.93 1.92
CA ASN A 134 1.00 -9.26 2.11
C ASN A 134 1.24 -10.18 0.90
N ASP A 135 1.19 -9.65 -0.33
CA ASP A 135 1.53 -10.44 -1.51
C ASP A 135 2.98 -10.93 -1.46
N SER A 136 3.93 -10.04 -1.11
CA SER A 136 5.33 -10.40 -1.00
C SER A 136 5.58 -11.45 0.09
N LYS A 137 4.92 -11.33 1.25
CA LYS A 137 4.95 -12.34 2.32
C LYS A 137 4.40 -13.68 1.82
N ALA A 138 3.27 -13.68 1.13
CA ALA A 138 2.66 -14.89 0.59
C ALA A 138 3.57 -15.60 -0.42
N ILE A 139 4.19 -14.84 -1.34
CA ILE A 139 5.15 -15.38 -2.31
C ILE A 139 6.37 -15.95 -1.59
N ARG A 140 6.94 -15.24 -0.61
CA ARG A 140 8.08 -15.71 0.18
C ARG A 140 7.78 -17.03 0.89
N ASN A 141 6.63 -17.13 1.56
CA ASN A 141 6.22 -18.33 2.28
C ASN A 141 5.96 -19.52 1.33
N ALA A 142 5.39 -19.25 0.15
CA ALA A 142 5.20 -20.29 -0.86
C ALA A 142 6.53 -20.77 -1.43
N ALA A 143 7.48 -19.86 -1.67
CA ALA A 143 8.80 -20.16 -2.21
C ALA A 143 9.65 -21.07 -1.28
N GLU A 144 9.44 -21.00 0.05
CA GLU A 144 10.15 -21.88 1.01
C GLU A 144 9.84 -23.37 0.82
N LYS A 145 8.67 -23.69 0.23
CA LYS A 145 8.18 -25.06 0.04
C LYS A 145 8.21 -25.49 -1.43
N ALA A 146 8.41 -24.56 -2.35
CA ALA A 146 8.33 -24.78 -3.77
C ALA A 146 9.66 -25.31 -4.30
N LYS A 147 9.61 -26.31 -5.19
CA LYS A 147 10.77 -26.77 -5.96
C LYS A 147 10.89 -26.08 -7.32
N HIS A 148 9.79 -25.57 -7.82
CA HIS A 148 9.69 -24.91 -9.13
C HIS A 148 8.81 -23.68 -9.01
N ALA A 149 9.22 -22.60 -9.64
CA ALA A 149 8.44 -21.38 -9.79
C ALA A 149 8.36 -20.98 -11.27
N VAL A 150 7.18 -20.57 -11.71
CA VAL A 150 6.95 -20.03 -13.04
C VAL A 150 6.55 -18.56 -12.89
N VAL A 151 7.27 -17.68 -13.56
CA VAL A 151 6.95 -16.24 -13.59
C VAL A 151 6.34 -15.88 -14.92
N ILE A 152 5.13 -15.36 -14.91
CA ILE A 152 4.41 -14.93 -16.11
C ILE A 152 4.60 -13.43 -16.28
N GLY A 153 5.37 -13.06 -17.30
CA GLY A 153 5.71 -11.68 -17.63
C GLY A 153 7.20 -11.36 -17.44
N GLY A 154 7.80 -10.78 -18.47
CA GLY A 154 9.23 -10.39 -18.51
C GLY A 154 9.49 -8.91 -18.21
N GLY A 155 8.56 -8.22 -17.52
CA GLY A 155 8.79 -6.84 -17.05
C GLY A 155 9.71 -6.76 -15.85
N PHE A 156 10.06 -5.55 -15.40
CA PHE A 156 11.01 -5.31 -14.29
C PHE A 156 10.68 -6.15 -13.04
N ILE A 157 9.43 -6.11 -12.56
CA ILE A 157 9.03 -6.84 -11.36
C ILE A 157 9.20 -8.36 -11.55
N GLY A 158 8.78 -8.89 -12.72
CA GLY A 158 8.94 -10.32 -13.01
C GLY A 158 10.40 -10.76 -13.00
N MET A 159 11.29 -9.98 -13.61
CA MET A 159 12.73 -10.25 -13.62
C MET A 159 13.35 -10.16 -12.23
N GLU A 160 12.95 -9.18 -11.42
CA GLU A 160 13.43 -9.02 -10.04
C GLU A 160 13.00 -10.21 -9.16
N VAL A 161 11.72 -10.61 -9.23
CA VAL A 161 11.20 -11.77 -8.51
C VAL A 161 11.93 -13.05 -8.95
N THR A 162 12.13 -13.24 -10.27
CA THR A 162 12.88 -14.38 -10.79
C THR A 162 14.30 -14.43 -10.24
N ALA A 163 15.01 -13.30 -10.22
CA ALA A 163 16.36 -13.22 -9.68
C ALA A 163 16.41 -13.57 -8.18
N VAL A 164 15.45 -13.11 -7.39
CA VAL A 164 15.37 -13.43 -5.96
C VAL A 164 15.07 -14.92 -5.76
N LEU A 165 14.11 -15.48 -6.50
CA LEU A 165 13.76 -16.89 -6.36
C LEU A 165 14.91 -17.80 -6.80
N ALA A 166 15.62 -17.48 -7.89
CA ALA A 166 16.77 -18.24 -8.35
C ALA A 166 17.95 -18.24 -7.35
N GLN A 167 18.09 -17.20 -6.52
CA GLN A 167 19.12 -17.15 -5.47
C GLN A 167 18.79 -18.05 -4.27
N LYS A 168 17.56 -18.45 -4.12
CA LYS A 168 17.12 -19.34 -3.02
C LYS A 168 17.31 -20.83 -3.32
N GLY A 169 17.66 -21.21 -4.52
CA GLY A 169 17.89 -22.58 -5.00
C GLY A 169 16.68 -23.10 -5.72
#